data_d4e85fa6e81b4957d3df10eea045e2fc
#
_entry.id   d4e85fa6e81b4957d3df10eea045e2fc
#
_cell.length_a   1.000
_cell.length_b   1.000
_cell.length_c   1.000
_cell.angle_alpha   90.00
_cell.angle_beta   90.00
_cell.angle_gamma   90.00
#
_symmetry.space_group_name_H-M   'P 1'
#
loop_
_entity.id
_entity.type
_entity.pdbx_description
1 polymer ?
#
loop_
_entity_poly.entity_id
_entity_poly.type
_entity_poly.pdbx_seq_one_letter_code
_entity_poly.pdbx_strand_id
1 'polypeptide(L)'
;MVMEQIVETNSITAFTGGYDFLSNSFPCSVEIDGLKFNSAEAAFWAQRVKDVNARRKCARLNPNKAREKAMNAVPIDDWDELKEDIMKKILKIKFSNPDLKKKLKDTKKLKLLNNTTYRDEYWGIHLGKGKNKLGVLLMELRDEL
;
A
#
# COMPACT_ATOMS: atom_id res chain seq x y z
N MET A 1 23.18 12.43 -19.88
CA MET A 1 22.15 13.38 -19.40
C MET A 1 20.80 13.12 -20.01
N VAL A 2 20.65 13.23 -21.31
CA VAL A 2 19.35 13.00 -21.97
C VAL A 2 18.88 11.56 -21.77
N MET A 3 19.78 10.60 -21.86
CA MET A 3 19.44 9.17 -21.66
C MET A 3 18.99 8.89 -20.24
N GLU A 4 19.63 9.50 -19.24
CA GLU A 4 19.23 9.35 -17.84
C GLU A 4 17.83 9.91 -17.60
N GLN A 5 17.52 11.07 -18.18
CA GLN A 5 16.20 11.65 -18.05
C GLN A 5 15.12 10.76 -18.68
N ILE A 6 15.42 10.14 -19.84
CA ILE A 6 14.50 9.23 -20.49
C ILE A 6 14.23 7.99 -19.62
N VAL A 7 15.28 7.43 -18.98
CA VAL A 7 15.14 6.28 -18.08
C VAL A 7 14.29 6.67 -16.86
N GLU A 8 14.55 7.83 -16.28
CA GLU A 8 13.79 8.34 -15.14
C GLU A 8 12.31 8.55 -15.46
N THR A 9 12.00 9.03 -16.69
CA THR A 9 10.61 9.27 -17.10
C THR A 9 9.83 7.99 -17.32
N ASN A 10 10.49 6.83 -17.41
CA ASN A 10 9.82 5.54 -17.58
C ASN A 10 9.39 4.90 -16.26
N SER A 11 9.75 5.51 -15.14
CA SER A 11 9.47 4.92 -13.82
C SER A 11 9.19 6.00 -12.79
N ILE A 12 8.25 5.70 -11.91
CA ILE A 12 8.10 6.41 -10.64
C ILE A 12 8.91 5.61 -9.64
N THR A 13 9.99 6.22 -9.12
CA THR A 13 10.98 5.51 -8.33
C THR A 13 10.81 5.65 -6.83
N ALA A 14 9.85 6.46 -6.39
CA ALA A 14 9.51 6.61 -4.97
C ALA A 14 8.08 7.11 -4.84
N PHE A 15 7.38 6.65 -3.83
CA PHE A 15 5.99 7.04 -3.56
C PHE A 15 5.97 8.21 -2.57
N THR A 16 6.55 9.32 -3.01
CA THR A 16 6.71 10.55 -2.22
C THR A 16 6.35 11.76 -3.08
N GLY A 17 6.25 12.95 -2.46
CA GLY A 17 5.93 14.18 -3.18
C GLY A 17 4.60 14.07 -3.91
N GLY A 18 4.58 14.38 -5.20
CA GLY A 18 3.38 14.31 -6.04
C GLY A 18 2.85 12.89 -6.24
N TYR A 19 3.62 11.87 -5.91
CA TYR A 19 3.25 10.46 -6.03
C TYR A 19 2.99 9.80 -4.68
N ASP A 20 2.81 10.57 -3.63
CA ASP A 20 2.55 10.06 -2.28
C ASP A 20 1.23 9.29 -2.19
N PHE A 21 0.28 9.56 -3.08
CA PHE A 21 -0.99 8.83 -3.15
C PHE A 21 -0.80 7.34 -3.45
N LEU A 22 0.35 6.93 -3.97
CA LEU A 22 0.70 5.54 -4.19
C LEU A 22 1.14 4.84 -2.92
N SER A 23 1.59 5.59 -1.91
CA SER A 23 2.02 5.03 -0.64
C SER A 23 0.84 4.51 0.17
N ASN A 24 1.04 3.39 0.84
CA ASN A 24 0.04 2.86 1.77
C ASN A 24 -0.18 3.75 2.99
N SER A 25 0.78 4.61 3.32
CA SER A 25 0.67 5.57 4.43
C SER A 25 -0.08 6.84 4.06
N PHE A 26 -0.44 7.02 2.79
CA PHE A 26 -1.18 8.20 2.33
C PHE A 26 -2.52 8.32 3.06
N PRO A 27 -2.83 9.50 3.62
CA PRO A 27 -4.09 9.70 4.33
C PRO A 27 -5.29 9.60 3.39
N CYS A 28 -6.12 8.59 3.61
CA CYS A 28 -7.35 8.39 2.85
C CYS A 28 -8.26 7.45 3.63
N SER A 29 -9.55 7.47 3.29
CA SER A 29 -10.51 6.60 3.94
C SER A 29 -10.53 5.23 3.25
N VAL A 30 -10.34 4.18 4.05
CA VAL A 30 -10.50 2.80 3.59
C VAL A 30 -11.49 2.13 4.51
N GLU A 31 -12.66 1.77 4.00
CA GLU A 31 -13.68 1.08 4.78
C GLU A 31 -13.71 -0.39 4.41
N ILE A 32 -13.53 -1.25 5.41
CA ILE A 32 -13.55 -2.68 5.23
C ILE A 32 -14.21 -3.35 6.43
N ASP A 33 -15.16 -4.24 6.17
CA ASP A 33 -15.93 -4.96 7.20
C ASP A 33 -16.58 -4.01 8.22
N GLY A 34 -17.09 -2.86 7.75
CA GLY A 34 -17.75 -1.87 8.59
C GLY A 34 -16.84 -0.98 9.40
N LEU A 35 -15.51 -1.13 9.28
CA LEU A 35 -14.54 -0.28 9.96
C LEU A 35 -13.90 0.69 8.97
N LYS A 36 -13.80 1.96 9.35
CA LYS A 36 -13.19 2.99 8.53
C LYS A 36 -11.79 3.27 9.05
N PHE A 37 -10.80 3.03 8.21
CA PHE A 37 -9.40 3.27 8.50
C PHE A 37 -8.91 4.55 7.81
N ASN A 38 -7.89 5.18 8.35
CA ASN A 38 -7.36 6.45 7.85
C ASN A 38 -6.23 6.30 6.83
N SER A 39 -5.88 5.07 6.50
CA SER A 39 -4.87 4.77 5.48
C SER A 39 -4.99 3.31 5.06
N ALA A 40 -4.47 2.99 3.87
CA ALA A 40 -4.35 1.61 3.43
C ALA A 40 -3.45 0.80 4.38
N GLU A 41 -2.39 1.41 4.89
CA GLU A 41 -1.47 0.77 5.84
C GLU A 41 -2.19 0.31 7.10
N ALA A 42 -2.96 1.22 7.72
CA ALA A 42 -3.72 0.87 8.93
C ALA A 42 -4.76 -0.22 8.66
N ALA A 43 -5.46 -0.12 7.54
CA ALA A 43 -6.45 -1.13 7.14
C ALA A 43 -5.80 -2.50 6.95
N PHE A 44 -4.64 -2.53 6.28
CA PHE A 44 -3.91 -3.77 6.02
C PHE A 44 -3.46 -4.46 7.31
N TRP A 45 -2.77 -3.73 8.19
CA TRP A 45 -2.28 -4.32 9.44
C TRP A 45 -3.40 -4.76 10.36
N ALA A 46 -4.52 -4.03 10.36
CA ALA A 46 -5.69 -4.44 11.14
C ALA A 46 -6.21 -5.82 10.71
N GLN A 47 -6.14 -6.15 9.42
CA GLN A 47 -6.62 -7.45 8.92
C GLN A 47 -5.79 -8.62 9.43
N ARG A 48 -4.55 -8.37 9.85
CA ARG A 48 -3.70 -9.39 10.45
C ARG A 48 -4.17 -9.79 11.86
N VAL A 49 -4.84 -8.90 12.55
CA VAL A 49 -5.19 -9.06 13.96
C VAL A 49 -6.40 -9.98 14.13
N LYS A 50 -6.24 -11.06 14.90
CA LYS A 50 -7.29 -12.04 15.14
C LYS A 50 -8.41 -11.49 16.02
N ASP A 51 -8.08 -10.80 17.10
CA ASP A 51 -9.06 -10.26 18.04
C ASP A 51 -9.80 -9.06 17.43
N VAL A 52 -11.14 -9.13 17.43
CA VAL A 52 -11.98 -8.10 16.81
C VAL A 52 -11.83 -6.74 17.49
N ASN A 53 -11.73 -6.73 18.83
CA ASN A 53 -11.59 -5.47 19.56
C ASN A 53 -10.25 -4.80 19.30
N ALA A 54 -9.17 -5.58 19.23
CA ALA A 54 -7.85 -5.08 18.88
C ALA A 54 -7.84 -4.55 17.44
N ARG A 55 -8.52 -5.24 16.53
CA ARG A 55 -8.66 -4.80 15.13
C ARG A 55 -9.36 -3.45 15.05
N ARG A 56 -10.44 -3.25 15.80
CA ARG A 56 -11.18 -1.98 15.84
C ARG A 56 -10.32 -0.83 16.33
N LYS A 57 -9.44 -1.08 17.29
CA LYS A 57 -8.54 -0.05 17.81
C LYS A 57 -7.57 0.46 16.75
N CYS A 58 -7.19 -0.37 15.78
CA CYS A 58 -6.33 0.04 14.68
C CYS A 58 -6.97 1.13 13.81
N ALA A 59 -8.29 1.22 13.77
CA ALA A 59 -9.00 2.22 12.97
C ALA A 59 -8.72 3.65 13.40
N ARG A 60 -8.28 3.85 14.64
CA ARG A 60 -8.00 5.17 15.20
C ARG A 60 -6.51 5.52 15.24
N LEU A 61 -5.67 4.62 14.75
CA LEU A 61 -4.23 4.77 14.84
C LEU A 61 -3.63 5.25 13.51
N ASN A 62 -2.52 5.98 13.60
CA ASN A 62 -1.74 6.32 12.43
C ASN A 62 -1.07 5.04 11.88
N PRO A 63 -0.52 5.08 10.64
CA PRO A 63 0.04 3.89 10.02
C PRO A 63 1.07 3.15 10.87
N ASN A 64 2.01 3.87 11.47
CA ASN A 64 3.08 3.25 12.26
C ASN A 64 2.54 2.59 13.54
N LYS A 65 1.62 3.24 14.23
CA LYS A 65 1.03 2.70 15.46
C LYS A 65 0.10 1.53 15.17
N ALA A 66 -0.62 1.57 14.06
CA ALA A 66 -1.45 0.43 13.65
C ALA A 66 -0.58 -0.79 13.36
N ARG A 67 0.54 -0.61 12.66
CA ARG A 67 1.50 -1.68 12.40
C ARG A 67 2.07 -2.26 13.69
N GLU A 68 2.53 -1.38 14.59
CA GLU A 68 3.09 -1.79 15.87
C GLU A 68 2.10 -2.61 16.70
N LYS A 69 0.86 -2.12 16.79
CA LYS A 69 -0.20 -2.83 17.52
C LYS A 69 -0.48 -4.19 16.90
N ALA A 70 -0.56 -4.26 15.57
CA ALA A 70 -0.82 -5.51 14.87
C ALA A 70 0.32 -6.51 15.03
N MET A 71 1.56 -6.06 15.01
CA MET A 71 2.72 -6.93 15.17
C MET A 71 2.81 -7.53 16.57
N ASN A 72 2.25 -6.85 17.57
CA ASN A 72 2.21 -7.33 18.95
C ASN A 72 0.96 -8.14 19.28
N ALA A 73 0.06 -8.32 18.31
CA ALA A 73 -1.18 -9.06 18.48
C ALA A 73 -1.07 -10.46 17.87
N VAL A 74 -1.94 -11.36 18.31
CA VAL A 74 -2.05 -12.68 17.70
C VAL A 74 -2.59 -12.54 16.28
N PRO A 75 -1.90 -13.09 15.28
CA PRO A 75 -2.36 -12.98 13.89
C PRO A 75 -3.50 -13.95 13.59
N ILE A 76 -4.25 -13.65 12.54
CA ILE A 76 -5.20 -14.61 11.98
C ILE A 76 -4.41 -15.81 11.43
N ASP A 77 -5.10 -16.96 11.33
CA ASP A 77 -4.50 -18.13 10.72
C ASP A 77 -4.22 -17.86 9.24
N ASP A 78 -3.15 -18.45 8.73
CA ASP A 78 -2.75 -18.35 7.31
C ASP A 78 -2.47 -16.92 6.82
N TRP A 79 -2.05 -16.02 7.72
CA TRP A 79 -1.77 -14.64 7.36
C TRP A 79 -0.80 -14.51 6.18
N ASP A 80 0.29 -15.30 6.18
CA ASP A 80 1.30 -15.20 5.13
C ASP A 80 0.76 -15.62 3.76
N GLU A 81 -0.19 -16.54 3.73
CA GLU A 81 -0.85 -16.96 2.50
C GLU A 81 -1.91 -15.97 2.03
N LEU A 82 -2.54 -15.25 2.96
CA LEU A 82 -3.67 -14.37 2.67
C LEU A 82 -3.28 -12.91 2.43
N LYS A 83 -2.12 -12.49 2.90
CA LYS A 83 -1.77 -11.06 2.95
C LYS A 83 -1.74 -10.36 1.59
N GLU A 84 -1.34 -11.04 0.52
CA GLU A 84 -1.33 -10.43 -0.81
C GLU A 84 -2.74 -10.18 -1.33
N ASP A 85 -3.63 -11.14 -1.15
CA ASP A 85 -5.04 -10.98 -1.55
C ASP A 85 -5.72 -9.89 -0.73
N ILE A 86 -5.39 -9.81 0.55
CA ILE A 86 -5.91 -8.76 1.43
C ILE A 86 -5.41 -7.39 0.97
N MET A 87 -4.14 -7.26 0.66
CA MET A 87 -3.60 -6.00 0.14
C MET A 87 -4.28 -5.61 -1.17
N LYS A 88 -4.47 -6.58 -2.07
CA LYS A 88 -5.15 -6.34 -3.34
C LYS A 88 -6.57 -5.79 -3.12
N LYS A 89 -7.30 -6.38 -2.18
CA LYS A 89 -8.65 -5.92 -1.82
C LYS A 89 -8.62 -4.49 -1.27
N ILE A 90 -7.67 -4.18 -0.39
CA ILE A 90 -7.54 -2.86 0.21
C ILE A 90 -7.22 -1.81 -0.86
N LEU A 91 -6.33 -2.13 -1.80
CA LEU A 91 -5.99 -1.21 -2.88
C LEU A 91 -7.19 -0.93 -3.78
N LYS A 92 -8.01 -1.94 -4.07
CA LYS A 92 -9.24 -1.75 -4.84
C LYS A 92 -10.19 -0.78 -4.12
N ILE A 93 -10.31 -0.90 -2.82
CA ILE A 93 -11.14 0.00 -2.01
C ILE A 93 -10.58 1.42 -2.04
N LYS A 94 -9.28 1.57 -1.80
CA LYS A 94 -8.60 2.87 -1.81
C LYS A 94 -8.81 3.59 -3.15
N PHE A 95 -8.57 2.90 -4.24
CA PHE A 95 -8.64 3.48 -5.58
C PHE A 95 -10.04 3.42 -6.20
N SER A 96 -11.06 3.06 -5.42
CA SER A 96 -12.44 3.32 -5.79
C SER A 96 -12.81 4.79 -5.63
N ASN A 97 -12.05 5.55 -4.86
CA ASN A 97 -12.18 7.00 -4.78
C ASN A 97 -11.88 7.61 -6.16
N PRO A 98 -12.79 8.42 -6.72
CA PRO A 98 -12.63 8.94 -8.09
C PRO A 98 -11.35 9.74 -8.31
N ASP A 99 -10.95 10.56 -7.35
CA ASP A 99 -9.73 11.37 -7.48
C ASP A 99 -8.47 10.50 -7.47
N LEU A 100 -8.41 9.52 -6.57
CA LEU A 100 -7.27 8.61 -6.48
C LEU A 100 -7.21 7.69 -7.70
N LYS A 101 -8.37 7.21 -8.17
CA LYS A 101 -8.46 6.41 -9.39
C LYS A 101 -7.90 7.16 -10.57
N LYS A 102 -8.29 8.43 -10.74
CA LYS A 102 -7.78 9.27 -11.83
C LYS A 102 -6.28 9.42 -11.74
N LYS A 103 -5.74 9.71 -10.56
CA LYS A 103 -4.30 9.85 -10.37
C LYS A 103 -3.54 8.57 -10.72
N LEU A 104 -4.08 7.40 -10.35
CA LEU A 104 -3.45 6.13 -10.71
C LEU A 104 -3.47 5.92 -12.22
N LYS A 105 -4.59 6.17 -12.87
CA LYS A 105 -4.71 6.07 -14.33
C LYS A 105 -3.76 7.04 -15.04
N ASP A 106 -3.57 8.23 -14.49
CA ASP A 106 -2.69 9.25 -15.08
C ASP A 106 -1.22 8.86 -15.03
N THR A 107 -0.84 7.85 -14.26
CA THR A 107 0.53 7.30 -14.30
C THR A 107 0.78 6.48 -15.57
N LYS A 108 -0.26 6.17 -16.32
CA LYS A 108 -0.24 5.51 -17.64
C LYS A 108 0.52 4.19 -17.62
N LYS A 109 1.67 4.12 -18.27
CA LYS A 109 2.48 2.90 -18.37
C LYS A 109 3.79 2.99 -17.60
N LEU A 110 3.93 4.00 -16.75
CA LEU A 110 5.13 4.14 -15.95
C LEU A 110 5.25 2.95 -14.98
N LYS A 111 6.47 2.49 -14.79
CA LYS A 111 6.74 1.49 -13.77
C LYS A 111 6.58 2.13 -12.40
N LEU A 112 5.96 1.44 -11.48
CA LEU A 112 5.72 1.90 -10.12
C LEU A 112 6.64 1.14 -9.19
N LEU A 113 7.71 1.79 -8.74
CA LEU A 113 8.75 1.19 -7.92
C LEU A 113 8.71 1.78 -6.52
N ASN A 114 8.30 0.97 -5.57
CA ASN A 114 8.19 1.38 -4.16
C ASN A 114 9.55 1.28 -3.46
N ASN A 115 10.48 2.18 -3.83
CA ASN A 115 11.76 2.26 -3.13
C ASN A 115 11.54 2.88 -1.75
N THR A 116 12.06 2.22 -0.73
CA THR A 116 11.88 2.63 0.67
C THR A 116 13.21 3.00 1.32
N THR A 117 13.14 3.92 2.28
CA THR A 117 14.30 4.30 3.09
C THR A 117 14.49 3.37 4.28
N TYR A 118 13.45 2.61 4.64
CA TYR A 118 13.48 1.58 5.66
C TYR A 118 13.48 0.20 4.99
N ARG A 119 13.92 -0.80 5.73
CA ARG A 119 14.03 -2.16 5.18
C ARG A 119 12.66 -2.78 4.95
N ASP A 120 12.26 -2.86 3.70
CA ASP A 120 11.07 -3.58 3.26
C ASP A 120 11.36 -4.21 1.90
N GLU A 121 11.74 -5.47 1.91
CA GLU A 121 12.09 -6.21 0.70
C GLU A 121 10.94 -7.05 0.16
N TYR A 122 9.75 -6.94 0.77
CA TYR A 122 8.56 -7.63 0.30
C TYR A 122 7.64 -6.68 -0.49
N TRP A 123 7.09 -5.67 0.17
CA TRP A 123 6.21 -4.71 -0.48
C TRP A 123 6.96 -3.65 -1.26
N GLY A 124 8.21 -3.44 -0.92
CA GLY A 124 9.05 -2.42 -1.54
C GLY A 124 10.38 -2.95 -2.02
N ILE A 125 11.24 -1.98 -2.31
CA ILE A 125 12.63 -2.19 -2.71
C ILE A 125 13.48 -1.37 -1.76
N HIS A 126 14.45 -2.01 -1.11
CA HIS A 126 15.38 -1.35 -0.21
C HIS A 126 16.81 -1.64 -0.65
N LEU A 127 17.57 -0.58 -0.90
CA LEU A 127 18.96 -0.67 -1.38
C LEU A 127 19.08 -1.60 -2.60
N GLY A 128 18.16 -1.46 -3.55
CA GLY A 128 18.15 -2.23 -4.79
C GLY A 128 17.65 -3.67 -4.68
N LYS A 129 17.15 -4.07 -3.51
CA LYS A 129 16.64 -5.43 -3.27
C LYS A 129 15.20 -5.42 -2.83
N GLY A 130 14.41 -6.33 -3.36
CA GLY A 130 13.04 -6.50 -2.92
C GLY A 130 12.11 -6.90 -4.05
N LYS A 131 10.94 -7.40 -3.66
CA LYS A 131 9.92 -7.91 -4.59
C LYS A 131 9.04 -6.83 -5.17
N ASN A 132 9.01 -5.65 -4.55
CA ASN A 132 8.14 -4.55 -4.99
C ASN A 132 6.67 -4.96 -5.14
N LYS A 133 6.16 -5.77 -4.23
CA LYS A 133 4.80 -6.29 -4.34
C LYS A 133 3.74 -5.19 -4.39
N LEU A 134 3.92 -4.12 -3.62
CA LEU A 134 2.98 -3.00 -3.68
C LEU A 134 2.95 -2.38 -5.07
N GLY A 135 4.11 -2.10 -5.65
CA GLY A 135 4.19 -1.55 -7.00
C GLY A 135 3.58 -2.49 -8.03
N VAL A 136 3.85 -3.79 -7.92
CA VAL A 136 3.28 -4.81 -8.81
C VAL A 136 1.75 -4.81 -8.74
N LEU A 137 1.19 -4.83 -7.53
CA LEU A 137 -0.27 -4.83 -7.34
C LEU A 137 -0.91 -3.54 -7.85
N LEU A 138 -0.25 -2.40 -7.67
CA LEU A 138 -0.74 -1.12 -8.19
C LEU A 138 -0.76 -1.10 -9.71
N MET A 139 0.28 -1.64 -10.37
CA MET A 139 0.32 -1.74 -11.83
C MET A 139 -0.76 -2.68 -12.35
N GLU A 140 -0.98 -3.81 -11.70
CA GLU A 140 -2.05 -4.74 -12.05
C GLU A 140 -3.42 -4.09 -11.90
N LEU A 141 -3.65 -3.39 -10.80
CA LEU A 141 -4.91 -2.68 -10.56
C LEU A 141 -5.14 -1.60 -11.63
N ARG A 142 -4.09 -0.84 -11.96
CA ARG A 142 -4.16 0.18 -13.00
C ARG A 142 -4.61 -0.40 -14.33
N ASP A 143 -4.14 -1.60 -14.68
CA ASP A 143 -4.53 -2.27 -15.92
C ASP A 143 -6.01 -2.66 -15.93
N GLU A 144 -6.63 -2.81 -14.77
CA GLU A 144 -8.05 -3.14 -14.64
C GLU A 144 -8.98 -1.91 -14.70
N LEU A 145 -8.44 -0.72 -14.62
CA LEU A 145 -9.23 0.53 -14.51
C LEU A 145 -9.65 1.11 -15.85
#